data_b532f3fbe7263c8695e9a9c3702c06d4
#
_entry.id   b532f3fbe7263c8695e9a9c3702c06d4
#
_cell.length_a   1.000
_cell.length_b   1.000
_cell.length_c   1.000
_cell.angle_alpha   90.00
_cell.angle_beta   90.00
_cell.angle_gamma   90.00
#
_symmetry.space_group_name_H-M   'P 1'
#
loop_
_entity.id
_entity.type
_entity.pdbx_description
1 polymer ?
#
loop_
_entity_poly.entity_id
_entity_poly.type
_entity_poly.pdbx_seq_one_letter_code
_entity_poly.pdbx_strand_id
1 'polypeptide(L)'
;PVVIAFLNSLSGIAAMSAGFIVNSIILIVAGALVGASGIILTLLMCAAMNRTLLDVLKGGFGGTAINNEYEKDPISTSPEDVAIQLSYAESVVIVPGYGMAVAQAQAAVKELTNTLKDKNIEVKFAIHPVAGRMPGHMNVLLAEVDIDYEDMYTLEDINSEFSSTDVVIVLGANDVVNPLARTDENSPIYGMPILDVDLAKQAIVIKRSMSPGYAGIANPLFINDNAKMLFADAKEGLENIIKSFELV
;
A
#
# COMPACT_ATOMS: atom_id res chain seq x y z
N PRO A 1 2.13 -10.28 -5.53
CA PRO A 1 0.82 -10.20 -6.22
C PRO A 1 0.90 -10.64 -7.69
N VAL A 2 1.96 -10.27 -8.45
CA VAL A 2 2.11 -10.59 -9.88
C VAL A 2 2.04 -12.10 -10.15
N VAL A 3 2.79 -12.90 -9.39
CA VAL A 3 2.81 -14.37 -9.55
C VAL A 3 1.43 -14.98 -9.30
N ILE A 4 0.68 -14.46 -8.33
CA ILE A 4 -0.68 -14.95 -8.02
C ILE A 4 -1.63 -14.61 -9.18
N ALA A 5 -1.58 -13.40 -9.73
CA ALA A 5 -2.38 -13.03 -10.89
C ALA A 5 -2.06 -13.91 -12.12
N PHE A 6 -0.77 -14.19 -12.34
CA PHE A 6 -0.33 -15.07 -13.41
C PHE A 6 -0.82 -16.52 -13.23
N LEU A 7 -0.71 -17.07 -12.01
CA LEU A 7 -1.22 -18.42 -11.72
C LEU A 7 -2.74 -18.52 -11.88
N ASN A 8 -3.48 -17.48 -11.50
CA ASN A 8 -4.93 -17.42 -11.73
C ASN A 8 -5.25 -17.41 -13.23
N SER A 9 -4.46 -16.72 -14.04
CA SER A 9 -4.59 -16.74 -15.50
C SER A 9 -4.40 -18.15 -16.06
N LEU A 10 -3.36 -18.86 -15.64
CA LEU A 10 -3.11 -20.24 -16.07
C LEU A 10 -4.25 -21.19 -15.63
N SER A 11 -4.80 -20.99 -14.42
CA SER A 11 -5.96 -21.75 -13.94
C SER A 11 -7.19 -21.49 -14.79
N GLY A 12 -7.41 -20.23 -15.23
CA GLY A 12 -8.48 -19.87 -16.15
C GLY A 12 -8.34 -20.58 -17.50
N ILE A 13 -7.13 -20.60 -18.07
CA ILE A 13 -6.85 -21.33 -19.34
C ILE A 13 -7.08 -22.84 -19.17
N ALA A 14 -6.67 -23.41 -18.04
CA ALA A 14 -6.92 -24.82 -17.75
C ALA A 14 -8.42 -25.13 -17.62
N ALA A 15 -9.20 -24.26 -16.96
CA ALA A 15 -10.66 -24.39 -16.86
C ALA A 15 -11.33 -24.29 -18.23
N MET A 16 -10.90 -23.35 -19.09
CA MET A 16 -11.36 -23.25 -20.47
C MET A 16 -11.10 -24.56 -21.23
N SER A 17 -9.90 -25.12 -21.14
CA SER A 17 -9.53 -26.36 -21.80
C SER A 17 -10.36 -27.55 -21.31
N ALA A 18 -10.58 -27.64 -20.00
CA ALA A 18 -11.46 -28.65 -19.41
C ALA A 18 -12.92 -28.50 -19.91
N GLY A 19 -13.38 -27.27 -20.11
CA GLY A 19 -14.70 -26.94 -20.66
C GLY A 19 -14.94 -27.56 -22.04
N PHE A 20 -13.94 -27.61 -22.91
CA PHE A 20 -14.04 -28.29 -24.21
C PHE A 20 -14.19 -29.79 -24.05
N ILE A 21 -13.52 -30.41 -23.07
CA ILE A 21 -13.59 -31.85 -22.84
C ILE A 21 -14.96 -32.25 -22.33
N VAL A 22 -15.53 -31.48 -21.41
CA VAL A 22 -16.85 -31.77 -20.79
C VAL A 22 -18.03 -31.13 -21.53
N ASN A 23 -17.79 -30.47 -22.69
CA ASN A 23 -18.77 -29.74 -23.49
C ASN A 23 -19.58 -28.71 -22.67
N SER A 24 -18.95 -28.01 -21.74
CA SER A 24 -19.58 -26.96 -20.91
C SER A 24 -19.26 -25.58 -21.44
N ILE A 25 -20.20 -24.92 -22.08
CA ILE A 25 -20.06 -23.56 -22.61
C ILE A 25 -19.73 -22.56 -21.49
N ILE A 26 -20.37 -22.72 -20.33
CA ILE A 26 -20.15 -21.86 -19.17
C ILE A 26 -18.69 -21.92 -18.72
N LEU A 27 -18.12 -23.13 -18.64
CA LEU A 27 -16.74 -23.33 -18.21
C LEU A 27 -15.74 -22.78 -19.23
N ILE A 28 -16.04 -22.91 -20.54
CA ILE A 28 -15.23 -22.34 -21.62
C ILE A 28 -15.20 -20.81 -21.52
N VAL A 29 -16.36 -20.17 -21.43
CA VAL A 29 -16.48 -18.71 -21.38
C VAL A 29 -15.87 -18.15 -20.08
N ALA A 30 -16.21 -18.70 -18.93
CA ALA A 30 -15.68 -18.26 -17.65
C ALA A 30 -14.17 -18.44 -17.59
N GLY A 31 -13.65 -19.61 -18.04
CA GLY A 31 -12.21 -19.86 -18.10
C GLY A 31 -11.47 -18.91 -19.03
N ALA A 32 -12.04 -18.59 -20.20
CA ALA A 32 -11.47 -17.63 -21.15
C ALA A 32 -11.40 -16.22 -20.54
N LEU A 33 -12.46 -15.75 -19.88
CA LEU A 33 -12.51 -14.44 -19.23
C LEU A 33 -11.50 -14.34 -18.09
N VAL A 34 -11.43 -15.33 -17.20
CA VAL A 34 -10.47 -15.37 -16.09
C VAL A 34 -9.04 -15.46 -16.61
N GLY A 35 -8.80 -16.28 -17.64
CA GLY A 35 -7.49 -16.39 -18.28
C GLY A 35 -7.01 -15.06 -18.88
N ALA A 36 -7.86 -14.42 -19.68
CA ALA A 36 -7.53 -13.15 -20.33
C ALA A 36 -7.34 -12.00 -19.32
N SER A 37 -8.26 -11.85 -18.38
CA SER A 37 -8.15 -10.81 -17.35
C SER A 37 -6.92 -10.99 -16.46
N GLY A 38 -6.60 -12.22 -16.09
CA GLY A 38 -5.39 -12.53 -15.30
C GLY A 38 -4.10 -12.18 -16.02
N ILE A 39 -4.00 -12.41 -17.35
CA ILE A 39 -2.83 -11.99 -18.16
C ILE A 39 -2.71 -10.47 -18.17
N ILE A 40 -3.80 -9.76 -18.47
CA ILE A 40 -3.82 -8.30 -18.53
C ILE A 40 -3.37 -7.71 -17.19
N LEU A 41 -3.97 -8.17 -16.09
CA LEU A 41 -3.61 -7.73 -14.73
C LEU A 41 -2.13 -8.02 -14.41
N THR A 42 -1.62 -9.20 -14.79
CA THR A 42 -0.21 -9.55 -14.61
C THR A 42 0.71 -8.56 -15.31
N LEU A 43 0.41 -8.19 -16.57
CA LEU A 43 1.22 -7.26 -17.34
C LEU A 43 1.15 -5.84 -16.78
N LEU A 44 -0.03 -5.37 -16.38
CA LEU A 44 -0.21 -4.07 -15.72
C LEU A 44 0.58 -3.98 -14.41
N MET A 45 0.55 -5.03 -13.60
CA MET A 45 1.32 -5.08 -12.35
C MET A 45 2.84 -5.15 -12.59
N CYS A 46 3.28 -5.86 -13.61
CA CYS A 46 4.69 -5.84 -14.02
C CYS A 46 5.13 -4.43 -14.42
N ALA A 47 4.30 -3.73 -15.20
CA ALA A 47 4.55 -2.34 -15.59
C ALA A 47 4.60 -1.41 -14.36
N ALA A 48 3.65 -1.56 -13.41
CA ALA A 48 3.62 -0.79 -12.18
C ALA A 48 4.82 -1.04 -11.24
N MET A 49 5.51 -2.17 -11.39
CA MET A 49 6.76 -2.51 -10.66
C MET A 49 8.02 -2.17 -11.47
N ASN A 50 7.87 -1.62 -12.67
CA ASN A 50 8.97 -1.42 -13.63
C ASN A 50 9.80 -2.71 -13.87
N ARG A 51 9.13 -3.86 -14.00
CA ARG A 51 9.77 -5.17 -14.19
C ARG A 51 9.08 -5.98 -15.27
N THR A 52 9.86 -6.83 -15.94
CA THR A 52 9.27 -7.80 -16.86
C THR A 52 8.72 -9.02 -16.12
N LEU A 53 7.74 -9.71 -16.71
CA LEU A 53 7.22 -10.96 -16.16
C LEU A 53 8.33 -12.02 -15.97
N LEU A 54 9.28 -12.08 -16.89
CA LEU A 54 10.41 -13.02 -16.81
C LEU A 54 11.32 -12.72 -15.61
N ASP A 55 11.55 -11.44 -15.28
CA ASP A 55 12.35 -11.04 -14.13
C ASP A 55 11.66 -11.42 -12.82
N VAL A 56 10.33 -11.24 -12.77
CA VAL A 56 9.52 -11.65 -11.61
C VAL A 56 9.54 -13.16 -11.42
N LEU A 57 9.43 -13.95 -12.51
CA LEU A 57 9.45 -15.41 -12.45
C LEU A 57 10.83 -15.98 -12.12
N LYS A 58 11.93 -15.30 -12.50
CA LYS A 58 13.29 -15.69 -12.12
C LYS A 58 13.62 -15.40 -10.65
N GLY A 59 12.73 -14.76 -9.92
CA GLY A 59 12.92 -14.49 -8.49
C GLY A 59 13.94 -13.38 -8.20
N GLY A 60 13.97 -12.34 -9.01
CA GLY A 60 14.96 -11.26 -9.00
C GLY A 60 14.99 -10.31 -7.79
N PHE A 61 14.51 -10.70 -6.60
CA PHE A 61 14.79 -10.00 -5.35
C PHE A 61 15.98 -10.60 -4.56
N GLY A 62 16.68 -11.56 -5.12
CA GLY A 62 17.88 -12.17 -4.54
C GLY A 62 19.16 -11.47 -5.00
N GLY A 63 19.22 -10.16 -4.91
CA GLY A 63 20.47 -9.40 -5.03
C GLY A 63 21.18 -9.31 -3.69
N THR A 64 22.51 -9.27 -3.72
CA THR A 64 23.46 -8.97 -2.64
C THR A 64 22.82 -8.36 -1.40
N ALA A 65 23.13 -8.91 -0.23
CA ALA A 65 22.72 -8.35 1.07
C ALA A 65 23.02 -6.84 1.08
N ILE A 66 22.00 -6.04 0.81
CA ILE A 66 22.08 -4.58 0.97
C ILE A 66 22.12 -4.36 2.46
N ASN A 67 23.04 -3.51 2.90
CA ASN A 67 23.17 -3.12 4.29
C ASN A 67 21.81 -2.58 4.75
N ASN A 68 21.11 -3.34 5.59
CA ASN A 68 19.82 -2.95 6.16
C ASN A 68 19.99 -2.11 7.43
N GLU A 69 21.17 -1.53 7.63
CA GLU A 69 21.43 -0.65 8.76
C GLU A 69 20.90 0.76 8.45
N TYR A 70 20.09 1.25 9.35
CA TYR A 70 19.65 2.64 9.31
C TYR A 70 20.73 3.54 9.88
N GLU A 71 21.00 4.68 9.23
CA GLU A 71 22.03 5.64 9.65
C GLU A 71 21.66 6.38 10.94
N LYS A 72 20.35 6.44 11.24
CA LYS A 72 19.77 7.11 12.40
C LYS A 72 18.69 6.24 13.02
N ASP A 73 18.45 6.45 14.32
CA ASP A 73 17.27 5.92 14.97
C ASP A 73 16.00 6.62 14.48
N PRO A 74 14.89 5.90 14.28
CA PRO A 74 13.63 6.49 13.87
C PRO A 74 13.06 7.37 14.99
N ILE A 75 12.38 8.43 14.61
CA ILE A 75 11.65 9.29 15.55
C ILE A 75 10.36 8.55 15.94
N SER A 76 10.27 8.07 17.16
CA SER A 76 9.07 7.45 17.69
C SER A 76 8.02 8.48 18.08
N THR A 77 6.75 8.12 17.93
CA THR A 77 5.60 8.93 18.34
C THR A 77 4.60 8.10 19.14
N SER A 78 3.70 8.76 19.84
CA SER A 78 2.60 8.14 20.58
C SER A 78 1.25 8.39 19.88
N PRO A 79 0.20 7.60 20.17
CA PRO A 79 -1.14 7.85 19.67
C PRO A 79 -1.67 9.25 20.05
N GLU A 80 -1.33 9.76 21.23
CA GLU A 80 -1.70 11.09 21.72
C GLU A 80 -1.05 12.19 20.87
N ASP A 81 0.25 12.06 20.60
CA ASP A 81 0.96 13.02 19.75
C ASP A 81 0.44 13.03 18.32
N VAL A 82 0.06 11.85 17.79
CA VAL A 82 -0.56 11.74 16.47
C VAL A 82 -1.95 12.40 16.47
N ALA A 83 -2.76 12.18 17.50
CA ALA A 83 -4.07 12.81 17.64
C ALA A 83 -3.97 14.35 17.67
N ILE A 84 -3.00 14.88 18.41
CA ILE A 84 -2.73 16.33 18.45
C ILE A 84 -2.34 16.83 17.03
N GLN A 85 -1.46 16.14 16.33
CA GLN A 85 -1.06 16.55 14.98
C GLN A 85 -2.23 16.53 14.00
N LEU A 86 -3.09 15.52 14.07
CA LEU A 86 -4.29 15.42 13.24
C LEU A 86 -5.30 16.53 13.55
N SER A 87 -5.40 16.97 14.80
CA SER A 87 -6.34 18.05 15.20
C SER A 87 -6.00 19.43 14.60
N TYR A 88 -4.75 19.62 14.19
CA TYR A 88 -4.28 20.84 13.51
C TYR A 88 -4.16 20.69 12.00
N ALA A 89 -4.42 19.51 11.45
CA ALA A 89 -4.34 19.26 10.02
C ALA A 89 -5.61 19.72 9.31
N GLU A 90 -5.46 20.26 8.11
CA GLU A 90 -6.57 20.55 7.19
C GLU A 90 -6.73 19.42 6.16
N SER A 91 -5.63 18.73 5.85
CA SER A 91 -5.59 17.63 4.87
C SER A 91 -4.84 16.42 5.39
N VAL A 92 -5.43 15.24 5.22
CA VAL A 92 -4.84 13.95 5.61
C VAL A 92 -4.91 12.99 4.43
N VAL A 93 -3.78 12.36 4.10
CA VAL A 93 -3.73 11.28 3.13
C VAL A 93 -3.39 9.96 3.83
N ILE A 94 -4.24 8.96 3.63
CA ILE A 94 -4.03 7.60 4.17
C ILE A 94 -3.45 6.72 3.06
N VAL A 95 -2.32 6.08 3.34
CA VAL A 95 -1.63 5.14 2.44
C VAL A 95 -1.81 3.72 2.97
N PRO A 96 -2.83 2.97 2.49
CA PRO A 96 -3.07 1.63 2.94
C PRO A 96 -2.05 0.65 2.33
N GLY A 97 -1.47 -0.19 3.16
CA GLY A 97 -0.57 -1.25 2.75
C GLY A 97 -1.02 -2.62 3.20
N TYR A 98 -0.20 -3.64 2.92
CA TYR A 98 -0.50 -5.02 3.31
C TYR A 98 -0.68 -5.20 4.83
N GLY A 99 0.00 -4.39 5.65
CA GLY A 99 -0.16 -4.41 7.10
C GLY A 99 -1.59 -4.08 7.56
N MET A 100 -2.29 -3.17 6.87
CA MET A 100 -3.71 -2.90 7.13
C MET A 100 -4.56 -4.17 6.91
N ALA A 101 -4.32 -4.90 5.81
CA ALA A 101 -5.05 -6.13 5.49
C ALA A 101 -4.79 -7.24 6.52
N VAL A 102 -3.54 -7.42 6.95
CA VAL A 102 -3.17 -8.44 7.95
C VAL A 102 -3.79 -8.16 9.31
N ALA A 103 -3.80 -6.90 9.72
CA ALA A 103 -4.39 -6.46 10.98
C ALA A 103 -5.93 -6.37 10.93
N GLN A 104 -6.54 -6.55 9.75
CA GLN A 104 -7.98 -6.31 9.53
C GLN A 104 -8.43 -4.93 10.03
N ALA A 105 -7.61 -3.92 9.74
CA ALA A 105 -7.76 -2.56 10.29
C ALA A 105 -8.73 -1.68 9.48
N GLN A 106 -9.37 -2.18 8.40
CA GLN A 106 -10.22 -1.38 7.52
C GLN A 106 -11.38 -0.71 8.25
N ALA A 107 -11.98 -1.38 9.26
CA ALA A 107 -13.04 -0.79 10.07
C ALA A 107 -12.54 0.40 10.91
N ALA A 108 -11.35 0.27 11.52
CA ALA A 108 -10.74 1.38 12.27
C ALA A 108 -10.31 2.54 11.34
N VAL A 109 -9.91 2.23 10.10
CA VAL A 109 -9.65 3.25 9.06
C VAL A 109 -10.91 4.04 8.76
N LYS A 110 -12.06 3.36 8.58
CA LYS A 110 -13.36 4.03 8.35
C LYS A 110 -13.75 4.92 9.53
N GLU A 111 -13.58 4.42 10.75
CA GLU A 111 -13.90 5.18 11.96
C GLU A 111 -13.03 6.44 12.08
N LEU A 112 -11.71 6.32 11.88
CA LEU A 112 -10.81 7.47 11.84
C LEU A 112 -11.21 8.46 10.74
N THR A 113 -11.54 7.96 9.54
CA THR A 113 -11.97 8.81 8.43
C THR A 113 -13.20 9.60 8.76
N ASN A 114 -14.22 8.99 9.38
CA ASN A 114 -15.42 9.67 9.80
C ASN A 114 -15.12 10.73 10.87
N THR A 115 -14.32 10.37 11.87
CA THR A 115 -13.91 11.28 12.96
C THR A 115 -13.18 12.52 12.42
N LEU A 116 -12.30 12.35 11.41
CA LEU A 116 -11.60 13.46 10.76
C LEU A 116 -12.55 14.32 9.92
N LYS A 117 -13.41 13.69 9.11
CA LYS A 117 -14.41 14.41 8.30
C LYS A 117 -15.42 15.18 9.15
N ASP A 118 -15.82 14.68 10.31
CA ASP A 118 -16.69 15.38 11.27
C ASP A 118 -16.04 16.66 11.83
N LYS A 119 -14.72 16.73 11.83
CA LYS A 119 -13.93 17.92 12.18
C LYS A 119 -13.60 18.81 10.95
N ASN A 120 -14.19 18.53 9.78
CA ASN A 120 -13.93 19.20 8.49
C ASN A 120 -12.48 19.04 7.97
N ILE A 121 -11.82 17.96 8.31
CA ILE A 121 -10.50 17.61 7.77
C ILE A 121 -10.72 16.81 6.48
N GLU A 122 -10.07 17.24 5.39
CA GLU A 122 -10.11 16.51 4.12
C GLU A 122 -9.31 15.20 4.24
N VAL A 123 -9.94 14.08 3.86
CA VAL A 123 -9.30 12.76 3.91
C VAL A 123 -9.31 12.11 2.54
N LYS A 124 -8.12 11.76 2.04
CA LYS A 124 -7.90 11.04 0.78
C LYS A 124 -7.15 9.74 1.02
N PHE A 125 -7.35 8.77 0.12
CA PHE A 125 -6.63 7.49 0.14
C PHE A 125 -5.71 7.39 -1.08
N ALA A 126 -4.41 7.26 -0.83
CA ALA A 126 -3.41 7.06 -1.88
C ALA A 126 -3.15 5.56 -2.08
N ILE A 127 -3.62 5.01 -3.19
CA ILE A 127 -3.56 3.57 -3.43
C ILE A 127 -2.50 3.25 -4.49
N HIS A 128 -1.51 2.49 -4.06
CA HIS A 128 -0.51 1.98 -4.99
C HIS A 128 -1.01 0.70 -5.69
N PRO A 129 -0.84 0.58 -7.03
CA PRO A 129 -1.39 -0.57 -7.80
C PRO A 129 -0.89 -1.94 -7.33
N VAL A 130 0.31 -2.02 -6.75
CA VAL A 130 0.89 -3.27 -6.24
C VAL A 130 0.82 -3.41 -4.71
N ALA A 131 0.13 -2.50 -4.02
CA ALA A 131 -0.09 -2.63 -2.59
C ALA A 131 -0.96 -3.86 -2.28
N GLY A 132 -0.52 -4.67 -1.32
CA GLY A 132 -1.25 -5.87 -0.93
C GLY A 132 -0.77 -7.14 -1.61
N ARG A 133 -1.67 -8.11 -1.84
CA ARG A 133 -1.37 -9.44 -2.40
C ARG A 133 -2.05 -9.74 -3.74
N MET A 134 -3.02 -8.95 -4.14
CA MET A 134 -3.73 -9.10 -5.41
C MET A 134 -4.05 -7.71 -5.98
N PRO A 135 -4.31 -7.61 -7.30
CA PRO A 135 -4.73 -6.34 -7.92
C PRO A 135 -5.96 -5.76 -7.23
N GLY A 136 -5.91 -4.46 -6.93
CA GLY A 136 -7.03 -3.77 -6.28
C GLY A 136 -7.30 -4.20 -4.82
N HIS A 137 -6.36 -4.90 -4.17
CA HIS A 137 -6.56 -5.42 -2.81
C HIS A 137 -7.01 -4.33 -1.84
N MET A 138 -6.34 -3.17 -1.86
CA MET A 138 -6.68 -2.07 -0.97
C MET A 138 -8.03 -1.45 -1.30
N ASN A 139 -8.36 -1.30 -2.60
CA ASN A 139 -9.66 -0.80 -3.03
C ASN A 139 -10.82 -1.68 -2.52
N VAL A 140 -10.66 -3.00 -2.62
CA VAL A 140 -11.69 -3.95 -2.15
C VAL A 140 -11.89 -3.83 -0.64
N LEU A 141 -10.81 -3.79 0.16
CA LEU A 141 -10.90 -3.67 1.62
C LEU A 141 -11.52 -2.35 2.08
N LEU A 142 -11.22 -1.26 1.38
CA LEU A 142 -11.80 0.05 1.69
C LEU A 142 -13.28 0.11 1.26
N ALA A 143 -13.62 -0.46 0.12
CA ALA A 143 -15.02 -0.57 -0.35
C ALA A 143 -15.87 -1.47 0.56
N GLU A 144 -15.29 -2.51 1.17
CA GLU A 144 -15.97 -3.39 2.14
C GLU A 144 -16.51 -2.62 3.37
N VAL A 145 -15.87 -1.52 3.71
CA VAL A 145 -16.26 -0.65 4.83
C VAL A 145 -16.88 0.67 4.36
N ASP A 146 -17.41 0.71 3.14
CA ASP A 146 -18.11 1.85 2.56
C ASP A 146 -17.26 3.15 2.49
N ILE A 147 -15.97 3.04 2.22
CA ILE A 147 -15.16 4.20 1.79
C ILE A 147 -15.53 4.52 0.34
N ASP A 148 -15.84 5.78 0.06
CA ASP A 148 -16.23 6.23 -1.27
C ASP A 148 -15.08 6.10 -2.28
N TYR A 149 -15.37 5.65 -3.50
CA TYR A 149 -14.37 5.57 -4.56
C TYR A 149 -13.81 6.94 -4.95
N GLU A 150 -14.57 8.00 -4.74
CA GLU A 150 -14.16 9.39 -5.00
C GLU A 150 -13.02 9.84 -4.06
N ASP A 151 -12.90 9.23 -2.89
CA ASP A 151 -11.81 9.49 -1.93
C ASP A 151 -10.55 8.63 -2.26
N MET A 152 -10.62 7.68 -3.21
CA MET A 152 -9.54 6.77 -3.56
C MET A 152 -8.80 7.27 -4.82
N TYR A 153 -7.58 7.68 -4.64
CA TYR A 153 -6.73 8.25 -5.69
C TYR A 153 -5.68 7.26 -6.16
N THR A 154 -5.39 7.28 -7.46
CA THR A 154 -4.25 6.56 -8.03
C THR A 154 -2.94 7.26 -7.68
N LEU A 155 -1.81 6.58 -7.91
CA LEU A 155 -0.48 7.14 -7.71
C LEU A 155 -0.25 8.40 -8.58
N GLU A 156 -0.70 8.36 -9.82
CA GLU A 156 -0.53 9.45 -10.78
C GLU A 156 -1.31 10.70 -10.35
N ASP A 157 -2.50 10.51 -9.78
CA ASP A 157 -3.37 11.62 -9.38
C ASP A 157 -2.89 12.27 -8.08
N ILE A 158 -2.45 11.46 -7.10
CA ILE A 158 -2.18 11.95 -5.73
C ILE A 158 -0.75 12.47 -5.52
N ASN A 159 0.23 12.00 -6.30
CA ASN A 159 1.64 12.31 -6.05
C ASN A 159 1.96 13.81 -6.07
N SER A 160 1.26 14.60 -6.90
CA SER A 160 1.42 16.04 -6.93
C SER A 160 0.91 16.75 -5.67
N GLU A 161 0.05 16.11 -4.87
CA GLU A 161 -0.59 16.71 -3.70
C GLU A 161 0.20 16.49 -2.40
N PHE A 162 1.11 15.50 -2.35
CA PHE A 162 1.84 15.21 -1.11
C PHE A 162 2.59 16.42 -0.55
N SER A 163 3.16 17.26 -1.40
CA SER A 163 3.90 18.46 -0.95
C SER A 163 3.02 19.51 -0.23
N SER A 164 1.72 19.50 -0.47
CA SER A 164 0.73 20.36 0.21
C SER A 164 0.02 19.66 1.36
N THR A 165 0.10 18.33 1.44
CA THR A 165 -0.58 17.53 2.47
C THR A 165 0.04 17.77 3.85
N ASP A 166 -0.81 18.02 4.85
CA ASP A 166 -0.37 18.28 6.23
C ASP A 166 0.14 17.00 6.90
N VAL A 167 -0.67 15.94 6.87
CA VAL A 167 -0.33 14.66 7.52
C VAL A 167 -0.61 13.50 6.57
N VAL A 168 0.38 12.62 6.42
CA VAL A 168 0.22 11.34 5.74
C VAL A 168 0.30 10.21 6.75
N ILE A 169 -0.69 9.30 6.73
CA ILE A 169 -0.71 8.10 7.57
C ILE A 169 -0.41 6.88 6.71
N VAL A 170 0.75 6.26 6.92
CA VAL A 170 1.14 5.03 6.23
C VAL A 170 0.79 3.82 7.09
N LEU A 171 -0.11 2.97 6.58
CA LEU A 171 -0.64 1.80 7.29
C LEU A 171 -0.01 0.51 6.78
N GLY A 172 1.14 0.11 7.34
CA GLY A 172 1.80 -1.15 7.01
C GLY A 172 2.19 -1.27 5.53
N ALA A 173 2.49 -0.15 4.87
CA ALA A 173 3.18 -0.10 3.59
C ALA A 173 4.69 0.05 3.82
N ASN A 174 5.51 -0.38 2.86
CA ASN A 174 6.97 -0.26 2.90
C ASN A 174 7.53 0.08 1.52
N ASP A 175 7.67 -0.90 0.63
CA ASP A 175 8.38 -0.72 -0.65
C ASP A 175 7.72 0.35 -1.54
N VAL A 176 6.40 0.47 -1.49
CA VAL A 176 5.62 1.43 -2.30
C VAL A 176 5.74 2.89 -1.86
N VAL A 177 6.40 3.14 -0.73
CA VAL A 177 6.70 4.48 -0.20
C VAL A 177 8.20 4.65 0.05
N ASN A 178 9.05 3.81 -0.56
CA ASN A 178 10.49 3.79 -0.32
C ASN A 178 11.24 4.68 -1.31
N PRO A 179 11.86 5.79 -0.88
CA PRO A 179 12.57 6.73 -1.75
C PRO A 179 13.75 6.11 -2.53
N LEU A 180 14.31 4.96 -2.09
CA LEU A 180 15.36 4.26 -2.82
C LEU A 180 14.93 3.83 -4.23
N ALA A 181 13.63 3.73 -4.49
CA ALA A 181 13.13 3.49 -5.84
C ALA A 181 13.50 4.61 -6.83
N ARG A 182 13.74 5.83 -6.34
CA ARG A 182 14.14 6.98 -7.15
C ARG A 182 15.64 7.27 -7.09
N THR A 183 16.29 7.00 -5.96
CA THR A 183 17.61 7.54 -5.64
C THR A 183 18.75 6.55 -5.76
N ASP A 184 18.50 5.25 -5.67
CA ASP A 184 19.53 4.21 -5.68
C ASP A 184 19.38 3.25 -6.86
N GLU A 185 20.25 3.41 -7.87
CA GLU A 185 20.28 2.56 -9.06
C GLU A 185 20.58 1.08 -8.76
N ASN A 186 21.20 0.78 -7.63
CA ASN A 186 21.48 -0.58 -7.20
C ASN A 186 20.32 -1.21 -6.42
N SER A 187 19.32 -0.43 -6.07
CA SER A 187 18.14 -0.91 -5.34
C SER A 187 17.32 -1.89 -6.19
N PRO A 188 16.87 -3.01 -5.61
CA PRO A 188 15.99 -3.96 -6.33
C PRO A 188 14.64 -3.37 -6.75
N ILE A 189 14.26 -2.23 -6.19
CA ILE A 189 13.02 -1.49 -6.54
C ILE A 189 13.29 -0.27 -7.43
N TYR A 190 14.52 -0.05 -7.88
CA TYR A 190 14.86 1.11 -8.72
C TYR A 190 13.95 1.24 -9.94
N GLY A 191 13.50 2.46 -10.18
CA GLY A 191 12.58 2.79 -11.27
C GLY A 191 11.12 2.36 -11.05
N MET A 192 10.78 1.74 -9.92
CA MET A 192 9.40 1.51 -9.55
C MET A 192 8.75 2.85 -9.18
N PRO A 193 7.60 3.22 -9.78
CA PRO A 193 6.83 4.36 -9.30
C PRO A 193 6.44 4.15 -7.84
N ILE A 194 6.58 5.17 -7.01
CA ILE A 194 6.23 5.12 -5.58
C ILE A 194 5.32 6.30 -5.20
N LEU A 195 4.64 6.18 -4.08
CA LEU A 195 3.93 7.29 -3.47
C LEU A 195 4.93 8.20 -2.76
N ASP A 196 4.91 9.48 -3.09
CA ASP A 196 5.88 10.50 -2.68
C ASP A 196 5.63 11.02 -1.24
N VAL A 197 5.42 10.09 -0.31
CA VAL A 197 5.11 10.37 1.10
C VAL A 197 6.19 11.20 1.79
N ASP A 198 7.43 11.04 1.38
CA ASP A 198 8.59 11.79 1.88
C ASP A 198 8.52 13.30 1.61
N LEU A 199 7.66 13.73 0.68
CA LEU A 199 7.43 15.14 0.35
C LEU A 199 6.35 15.81 1.23
N ALA A 200 5.57 15.05 1.99
CA ALA A 200 4.53 15.59 2.87
C ALA A 200 5.11 16.40 4.02
N LYS A 201 4.33 17.32 4.59
CA LYS A 201 4.77 18.11 5.75
C LYS A 201 5.07 17.21 6.94
N GLN A 202 4.26 16.18 7.18
CA GLN A 202 4.45 15.18 8.22
C GLN A 202 4.00 13.80 7.74
N ALA A 203 4.83 12.78 7.93
CA ALA A 203 4.47 11.38 7.70
C ALA A 203 4.40 10.62 9.03
N ILE A 204 3.30 9.92 9.26
CA ILE A 204 3.11 9.02 10.40
C ILE A 204 3.10 7.59 9.86
N VAL A 205 4.07 6.79 10.24
CA VAL A 205 4.16 5.40 9.78
C VAL A 205 3.76 4.45 10.91
N ILE A 206 2.63 3.77 10.73
CA ILE A 206 2.14 2.77 11.68
C ILE A 206 2.65 1.40 11.25
N LYS A 207 3.56 0.84 12.02
CA LYS A 207 4.22 -0.43 11.73
C LYS A 207 4.70 -1.10 13.01
N ARG A 208 4.68 -2.43 13.07
CA ARG A 208 5.07 -3.18 14.28
C ARG A 208 6.58 -3.12 14.58
N SER A 209 7.41 -2.91 13.56
CA SER A 209 8.88 -2.90 13.70
C SER A 209 9.54 -2.28 12.47
N MET A 210 10.84 -2.04 12.53
CA MET A 210 11.68 -1.58 11.41
C MET A 210 12.00 -2.67 10.38
N SER A 211 11.42 -3.87 10.49
CA SER A 211 11.68 -4.97 9.57
C SER A 211 11.43 -4.56 8.11
N PRO A 212 12.27 -4.98 7.16
CA PRO A 212 12.12 -4.63 5.75
C PRO A 212 10.81 -5.17 5.17
N GLY A 213 10.42 -4.61 4.01
CA GLY A 213 9.28 -5.06 3.22
C GLY A 213 9.60 -6.29 2.38
N TYR A 214 8.79 -6.51 1.34
CA TYR A 214 8.96 -7.64 0.41
C TYR A 214 10.27 -7.58 -0.38
N ALA A 215 10.75 -6.38 -0.70
CA ALA A 215 12.02 -6.18 -1.38
C ALA A 215 13.25 -6.49 -0.51
N GLY A 216 13.08 -6.64 0.80
CA GLY A 216 14.16 -7.00 1.72
C GLY A 216 15.17 -5.89 1.99
N ILE A 217 14.82 -4.63 1.73
CA ILE A 217 15.70 -3.46 1.88
C ILE A 217 15.19 -2.50 2.95
N ALA A 218 16.10 -1.71 3.52
CA ALA A 218 15.78 -0.61 4.42
C ALA A 218 14.96 0.47 3.68
N ASN A 219 14.15 1.22 4.42
CA ASN A 219 13.38 2.33 3.87
C ASN A 219 13.81 3.64 4.55
N PRO A 220 14.55 4.51 3.85
CA PRO A 220 15.00 5.79 4.39
C PRO A 220 13.87 6.71 4.86
N LEU A 221 12.66 6.57 4.33
CA LEU A 221 11.51 7.33 4.81
C LEU A 221 11.34 7.22 6.34
N PHE A 222 11.62 6.04 6.93
CA PHE A 222 11.38 5.80 8.36
C PHE A 222 12.31 6.55 9.30
N ILE A 223 13.41 7.09 8.77
CA ILE A 223 14.39 7.88 9.50
C ILE A 223 14.44 9.36 9.05
N ASN A 224 13.54 9.76 8.14
CA ASN A 224 13.44 11.15 7.72
C ASN A 224 12.97 12.05 8.86
N ASP A 225 13.41 13.31 8.84
CA ASP A 225 13.08 14.28 9.89
C ASP A 225 11.57 14.64 9.92
N ASN A 226 10.85 14.50 8.78
CA ASN A 226 9.41 14.68 8.69
C ASN A 226 8.60 13.39 8.92
N ALA A 227 9.26 12.26 9.20
CA ALA A 227 8.60 10.98 9.44
C ALA A 227 8.67 10.59 10.91
N LYS A 228 7.54 10.12 11.44
CA LYS A 228 7.44 9.59 12.81
C LYS A 228 6.89 8.18 12.78
N MET A 229 7.48 7.30 13.59
CA MET A 229 7.10 5.90 13.68
C MET A 229 6.20 5.65 14.89
N LEU A 230 4.99 5.17 14.65
CA LEU A 230 4.12 4.61 15.67
C LEU A 230 4.26 3.08 15.63
N PHE A 231 5.01 2.53 16.59
CA PHE A 231 5.25 1.09 16.69
C PHE A 231 4.04 0.39 17.31
N ALA A 232 3.10 0.00 16.48
CA ALA A 232 1.88 -0.70 16.88
C ALA A 232 1.38 -1.64 15.78
N ASP A 233 0.46 -2.53 16.13
CA ASP A 233 -0.41 -3.16 15.15
C ASP A 233 -1.30 -2.10 14.50
N ALA A 234 -1.59 -2.23 13.20
CA ALA A 234 -2.30 -1.18 12.47
C ALA A 234 -3.70 -0.90 13.06
N LYS A 235 -4.41 -1.95 13.48
CA LYS A 235 -5.74 -1.80 14.10
C LYS A 235 -5.65 -1.13 15.47
N GLU A 236 -4.82 -1.68 16.36
CA GLU A 236 -4.62 -1.16 17.71
C GLU A 236 -4.12 0.28 17.70
N GLY A 237 -3.16 0.59 16.81
CA GLY A 237 -2.62 1.93 16.65
C GLY A 237 -3.69 2.95 16.26
N LEU A 238 -4.55 2.61 15.28
CA LEU A 238 -5.65 3.47 14.87
C LEU A 238 -6.71 3.64 15.97
N GLU A 239 -7.14 2.57 16.64
CA GLU A 239 -8.10 2.62 17.73
C GLU A 239 -7.62 3.53 18.88
N ASN A 240 -6.31 3.48 19.20
CA ASN A 240 -5.73 4.33 20.22
C ASN A 240 -5.63 5.80 19.76
N ILE A 241 -5.31 6.06 18.49
CA ILE A 241 -5.35 7.42 17.93
C ILE A 241 -6.76 8.00 18.01
N ILE A 242 -7.79 7.24 17.61
CA ILE A 242 -9.21 7.68 17.65
C ILE A 242 -9.60 8.04 19.07
N LYS A 243 -9.33 7.17 20.05
CA LYS A 243 -9.61 7.45 21.46
C LYS A 243 -8.93 8.71 21.97
N SER A 244 -7.65 8.91 21.57
CA SER A 244 -6.91 10.11 21.97
C SER A 244 -7.43 11.36 21.28
N PHE A 245 -7.90 11.23 20.02
CA PHE A 245 -8.48 12.34 19.26
C PHE A 245 -9.82 12.83 19.80
N GLU A 246 -10.61 11.96 20.44
CA GLU A 246 -11.84 12.34 21.14
C GLU A 246 -11.58 13.17 22.41
N LEU A 247 -10.36 13.14 22.94
CA LEU A 247 -9.96 13.86 24.15
C LEU A 247 -9.33 15.23 23.85
N VAL A 248 -9.03 15.52 22.56
CA VAL A 248 -8.42 16.76 22.06
C VAL A 248 -9.50 17.65 21.42
#